data_09542691874818922088ab6f01897cd7
#
_entry.id   09542691874818922088ab6f01897cd7
#
_cell.length_a   1.000
_cell.length_b   1.000
_cell.length_c   1.000
_cell.angle_alpha   90.00
_cell.angle_beta   90.00
_cell.angle_gamma   90.00
#
_symmetry.space_group_name_H-M   'P 1'
#
loop_
_entity.id
_entity.type
_entity.pdbx_description
1 polymer ?
#
loop_
_entity_poly.entity_id
_entity_poly.type
_entity_poly.pdbx_seq_one_letter_code
_entity_poly.pdbx_strand_id
1 'polypeptide(L)'
;MALYFIGLGLYDEKDITLKGLEIARRCDEVFAEFYTSLLAGATMEKIEGLIGKPIRRLSREDVELNFERIVLPLAKERDVAFLTAGDPMVATTHSDLRIRAKKAGVESYVVHAPSIYSAVAITGLHIYKFGKSATVAYPEKNWFPTSHYDVIRENRERNLHTLLFLDIKADQGRYMTANEAMEILLRVEEMKKGGVFTPETLVVVLARAGSLNPTLRAGYVGELINEDFGGQPHVLIVPGRLHIVEAEYLVEFAGAPGEILEEV
;
A
#
# COMPACT_ATOMS: atom_id res chain seq x y z
N MET A 1 -13.83 8.93 -26.17
CA MET A 1 -13.83 9.83 -25.01
C MET A 1 -14.11 8.98 -23.78
N ALA A 2 -13.12 8.83 -22.91
CA ALA A 2 -13.22 7.96 -21.75
C ALA A 2 -12.22 8.37 -20.65
N LEU A 3 -12.43 7.87 -19.45
CA LEU A 3 -11.54 8.01 -18.30
C LEU A 3 -10.83 6.67 -18.03
N TYR A 4 -9.51 6.70 -18.04
CA TYR A 4 -8.68 5.52 -17.80
C TYR A 4 -7.98 5.67 -16.44
N PHE A 5 -8.33 4.81 -15.48
CA PHE A 5 -7.62 4.65 -14.22
C PHE A 5 -6.44 3.70 -14.46
N ILE A 6 -5.23 4.19 -14.34
CA ILE A 6 -4.01 3.46 -14.70
C ILE A 6 -3.09 3.36 -13.50
N GLY A 7 -2.73 2.14 -13.11
CA GLY A 7 -1.74 1.91 -12.08
C GLY A 7 -0.31 2.15 -12.60
N LEU A 8 0.51 2.77 -11.76
CA LEU A 8 1.92 3.02 -12.02
C LEU A 8 2.84 1.93 -11.45
N GLY A 9 2.28 0.98 -10.68
CA GLY A 9 3.09 -0.05 -10.03
C GLY A 9 3.69 0.40 -8.70
N LEU A 10 4.78 -0.25 -8.27
CA LEU A 10 5.22 -0.28 -6.88
C LEU A 10 6.35 0.68 -6.54
N TYR A 11 7.36 0.80 -7.40
CA TYR A 11 8.61 1.45 -7.02
C TYR A 11 9.02 2.61 -7.93
N ASP A 12 9.10 2.37 -9.24
CA ASP A 12 9.52 3.39 -10.18
C ASP A 12 8.63 3.44 -11.44
N GLU A 13 8.97 4.35 -12.37
CA GLU A 13 8.20 4.56 -13.60
C GLU A 13 8.15 3.34 -14.53
N LYS A 14 9.02 2.34 -14.34
CA LYS A 14 9.09 1.14 -15.18
C LYS A 14 8.11 0.06 -14.75
N ASP A 15 7.53 0.19 -13.57
CA ASP A 15 6.52 -0.74 -13.07
C ASP A 15 5.15 -0.56 -13.75
N ILE A 16 4.96 0.54 -14.49
CA ILE A 16 3.76 0.71 -15.32
C ILE A 16 3.69 -0.41 -16.36
N THR A 17 2.51 -0.98 -16.54
CA THR A 17 2.32 -1.98 -17.61
C THR A 17 2.45 -1.35 -19.00
N LEU A 18 2.92 -2.12 -19.99
CA LEU A 18 2.96 -1.64 -21.39
C LEU A 18 1.59 -1.13 -21.85
N LYS A 19 0.50 -1.82 -21.49
CA LYS A 19 -0.87 -1.39 -21.78
C LYS A 19 -1.17 -0.01 -21.14
N GLY A 20 -0.79 0.18 -19.87
CA GLY A 20 -0.98 1.44 -19.17
C GLY A 20 -0.22 2.58 -19.84
N LEU A 21 1.03 2.35 -20.19
CA LEU A 21 1.88 3.30 -20.86
C LEU A 21 1.33 3.72 -22.24
N GLU A 22 0.92 2.74 -23.06
CA GLU A 22 0.34 3.00 -24.38
C GLU A 22 -0.94 3.83 -24.28
N ILE A 23 -1.81 3.51 -23.31
CA ILE A 23 -3.05 4.25 -23.07
C ILE A 23 -2.75 5.66 -22.58
N ALA A 24 -1.86 5.83 -21.59
CA ALA A 24 -1.47 7.15 -21.07
C ALA A 24 -0.90 8.05 -22.19
N ARG A 25 -0.06 7.49 -23.07
CA ARG A 25 0.52 8.21 -24.21
C ARG A 25 -0.52 8.71 -25.21
N ARG A 26 -1.58 7.94 -25.45
CA ARG A 26 -2.62 8.33 -26.42
C ARG A 26 -3.68 9.26 -25.84
N CYS A 27 -3.88 9.28 -24.50
CA CYS A 27 -4.83 10.19 -23.87
C CYS A 27 -4.47 11.66 -24.10
N ASP A 28 -5.48 12.50 -24.23
CA ASP A 28 -5.29 13.95 -24.44
C ASP A 28 -4.80 14.67 -23.18
N GLU A 29 -5.32 14.24 -22.02
CA GLU A 29 -4.96 14.78 -20.71
C GLU A 29 -4.47 13.68 -19.79
N VAL A 30 -3.48 14.00 -18.96
CA VAL A 30 -2.93 13.07 -17.97
C VAL A 30 -2.93 13.72 -16.59
N PHE A 31 -3.60 13.10 -15.67
CA PHE A 31 -3.62 13.47 -14.25
C PHE A 31 -2.93 12.38 -13.43
N ALA A 32 -2.38 12.77 -12.29
CA ALA A 32 -1.86 11.81 -11.31
C ALA A 32 -2.18 12.25 -9.88
N GLU A 33 -2.41 11.27 -9.02
CA GLU A 33 -2.45 11.47 -7.58
C GLU A 33 -1.33 10.65 -6.91
N PHE A 34 -0.75 11.21 -5.85
CA PHE A 34 0.29 10.58 -5.02
C PHE A 34 0.04 10.80 -3.53
N TYR A 35 -1.22 11.01 -3.14
CA TYR A 35 -1.58 11.11 -1.74
C TYR A 35 -1.95 9.75 -1.13
N THR A 36 -2.28 8.76 -1.96
CA THR A 36 -2.59 7.40 -1.50
C THR A 36 -1.35 6.54 -1.34
N SER A 37 -0.28 6.81 -2.09
CA SER A 37 0.97 6.06 -2.04
C SER A 37 2.15 6.86 -2.63
N LEU A 38 3.35 6.28 -2.53
CA LEU A 38 4.62 6.85 -2.99
C LEU A 38 5.30 5.88 -3.96
N LEU A 39 5.82 6.40 -5.07
CA LEU A 39 6.80 5.70 -5.90
C LEU A 39 8.21 6.17 -5.49
N ALA A 40 8.89 5.42 -4.63
CA ALA A 40 10.14 5.85 -4.02
C ALA A 40 11.31 5.97 -5.01
N GLY A 41 11.26 5.24 -6.13
CA GLY A 41 12.29 5.24 -7.18
C GLY A 41 12.01 6.19 -8.34
N ALA A 42 10.83 6.84 -8.38
CA ALA A 42 10.43 7.74 -9.45
C ALA A 42 10.34 9.20 -9.02
N THR A 43 10.53 10.10 -9.99
CA THR A 43 10.13 11.50 -9.86
C THR A 43 9.07 11.81 -10.91
N MET A 44 8.36 12.93 -10.76
CA MET A 44 7.35 13.36 -11.73
C MET A 44 7.97 13.50 -13.13
N GLU A 45 9.15 14.08 -13.20
CA GLU A 45 9.89 14.30 -14.46
C GLU A 45 10.20 12.99 -15.18
N LYS A 46 10.55 11.93 -14.44
CA LYS A 46 10.79 10.59 -15.02
C LYS A 46 9.51 9.99 -15.59
N ILE A 47 8.39 10.13 -14.87
CA ILE A 47 7.08 9.63 -15.33
C ILE A 47 6.62 10.43 -16.56
N GLU A 48 6.74 11.76 -16.53
CA GLU A 48 6.44 12.61 -17.68
C GLU A 48 7.32 12.29 -18.90
N GLY A 49 8.62 12.09 -18.65
CA GLY A 49 9.58 11.69 -19.71
C GLY A 49 9.22 10.34 -20.34
N LEU A 50 8.79 9.38 -19.53
CA LEU A 50 8.35 8.07 -20.02
C LEU A 50 7.05 8.15 -20.83
N ILE A 51 6.06 8.91 -20.35
CA ILE A 51 4.77 9.09 -21.02
C ILE A 51 4.89 10.04 -22.24
N GLY A 52 5.83 11.00 -22.18
CA GLY A 52 6.03 11.99 -23.22
C GLY A 52 5.05 13.17 -23.17
N LYS A 53 4.43 13.40 -22.01
CA LYS A 53 3.43 14.46 -21.80
C LYS A 53 3.53 15.04 -20.40
N PRO A 54 3.14 16.31 -20.18
CA PRO A 54 3.01 16.88 -18.86
C PRO A 54 1.87 16.19 -18.09
N ILE A 55 2.07 16.04 -16.79
CA ILE A 55 1.13 15.39 -15.88
C ILE A 55 0.62 16.42 -14.87
N ARG A 56 -0.67 16.62 -14.83
CA ARG A 56 -1.28 17.46 -13.81
C ARG A 56 -1.48 16.68 -12.51
N ARG A 57 -0.72 17.04 -11.47
CA ARG A 57 -0.86 16.46 -10.15
C ARG A 57 -2.12 16.98 -9.48
N LEU A 58 -2.92 16.07 -8.92
CA LEU A 58 -4.12 16.37 -8.14
C LEU A 58 -3.85 16.14 -6.64
N SER A 59 -4.34 17.05 -5.82
CA SER A 59 -4.37 16.90 -4.37
C SER A 59 -5.49 15.95 -3.93
N ARG A 60 -5.49 15.55 -2.65
CA ARG A 60 -6.60 14.79 -2.06
C ARG A 60 -7.93 15.55 -2.21
N GLU A 61 -7.94 16.84 -1.94
CA GLU A 61 -9.13 17.69 -2.08
C GLU A 61 -9.64 17.73 -3.52
N ASP A 62 -8.73 17.85 -4.51
CA ASP A 62 -9.10 17.82 -5.94
C ASP A 62 -9.79 16.51 -6.31
N VAL A 63 -9.30 15.38 -5.80
CA VAL A 63 -9.84 14.06 -6.13
C VAL A 63 -11.12 13.76 -5.33
N GLU A 64 -11.12 13.99 -4.03
CA GLU A 64 -12.25 13.61 -3.18
C GLU A 64 -13.44 14.57 -3.31
N LEU A 65 -13.19 15.88 -3.45
CA LEU A 65 -14.24 16.92 -3.43
C LEU A 65 -14.48 17.61 -4.78
N ASN A 66 -13.47 17.67 -5.65
CA ASN A 66 -13.55 18.49 -6.88
C ASN A 66 -13.42 17.68 -8.17
N PHE A 67 -13.42 16.35 -8.11
CA PHE A 67 -13.21 15.47 -9.27
C PHE A 67 -14.21 15.73 -10.41
N GLU A 68 -15.49 15.95 -10.07
CA GLU A 68 -16.56 16.27 -11.01
C GLU A 68 -16.36 17.60 -11.73
N ARG A 69 -15.62 18.53 -11.13
CA ARG A 69 -15.35 19.86 -11.71
C ARG A 69 -14.06 19.89 -12.50
N ILE A 70 -13.09 19.05 -12.15
CA ILE A 70 -11.73 19.08 -12.71
C ILE A 70 -11.57 18.04 -13.82
N VAL A 71 -11.98 16.79 -13.58
CA VAL A 71 -11.67 15.65 -14.45
C VAL A 71 -12.85 15.28 -15.35
N LEU A 72 -14.06 15.16 -14.80
CA LEU A 72 -15.20 14.65 -15.57
C LEU A 72 -15.61 15.52 -16.78
N PRO A 73 -15.56 16.86 -16.75
CA PRO A 73 -15.85 17.66 -17.93
C PRO A 73 -14.91 17.36 -19.10
N LEU A 74 -13.61 17.19 -18.80
CA LEU A 74 -12.62 16.84 -19.82
C LEU A 74 -12.86 15.42 -20.36
N ALA A 75 -13.17 14.46 -19.48
CA ALA A 75 -13.41 13.08 -19.88
C ALA A 75 -14.70 12.89 -20.73
N LYS A 76 -15.61 13.87 -20.75
CA LYS A 76 -16.76 13.90 -21.68
C LYS A 76 -16.36 14.28 -23.11
N GLU A 77 -15.28 15.02 -23.28
CA GLU A 77 -14.90 15.62 -24.55
C GLU A 77 -13.67 14.95 -25.17
N ARG A 78 -12.84 14.25 -24.35
CA ARG A 78 -11.57 13.68 -24.76
C ARG A 78 -11.18 12.47 -23.92
N ASP A 79 -10.12 11.77 -24.31
CA ASP A 79 -9.57 10.67 -23.51
C ASP A 79 -8.67 11.23 -22.39
N VAL A 80 -8.94 10.79 -21.17
CA VAL A 80 -8.25 11.25 -19.95
C VAL A 80 -7.62 10.05 -19.23
N ALA A 81 -6.33 10.14 -18.92
CA ALA A 81 -5.63 9.20 -18.04
C ALA A 81 -5.59 9.76 -16.61
N PHE A 82 -5.92 8.93 -15.64
CA PHE A 82 -5.78 9.18 -14.20
C PHE A 82 -4.84 8.15 -13.62
N LEU A 83 -3.64 8.58 -13.26
CA LEU A 83 -2.54 7.74 -12.81
C LEU A 83 -2.51 7.68 -11.28
N THR A 84 -2.20 6.51 -10.73
CA THR A 84 -2.01 6.31 -9.29
C THR A 84 -0.88 5.33 -9.02
N ALA A 85 -0.16 5.52 -7.92
CA ALA A 85 0.84 4.55 -7.47
C ALA A 85 0.15 3.23 -7.07
N GLY A 86 0.80 2.09 -7.30
CA GLY A 86 0.22 0.76 -7.14
C GLY A 86 -0.84 0.45 -8.20
N ASP A 87 -1.88 -0.24 -7.79
CA ASP A 87 -3.05 -0.57 -8.61
C ASP A 87 -4.22 0.38 -8.27
N PRO A 88 -4.92 0.93 -9.25
CA PRO A 88 -5.94 1.96 -9.02
C PRO A 88 -7.15 1.48 -8.21
N MET A 89 -7.35 0.17 -8.09
CA MET A 89 -8.50 -0.41 -7.37
C MET A 89 -8.12 -1.02 -6.01
N VAL A 90 -6.83 -0.98 -5.65
CA VAL A 90 -6.33 -1.59 -4.40
C VAL A 90 -6.10 -0.53 -3.34
N ALA A 91 -6.84 -0.63 -2.23
CA ALA A 91 -6.76 0.27 -1.07
C ALA A 91 -6.91 1.77 -1.42
N THR A 92 -7.81 2.06 -2.37
CA THR A 92 -8.13 3.41 -2.84
C THR A 92 -9.62 3.70 -2.76
N THR A 93 -10.01 4.96 -2.94
CA THR A 93 -11.41 5.40 -3.08
C THR A 93 -11.88 5.47 -4.53
N HIS A 94 -11.09 4.99 -5.49
CA HIS A 94 -11.35 5.17 -6.93
C HIS A 94 -12.59 4.42 -7.43
N SER A 95 -13.08 3.42 -6.71
CA SER A 95 -14.38 2.81 -7.00
C SER A 95 -15.53 3.83 -6.95
N ASP A 96 -15.48 4.77 -5.99
CA ASP A 96 -16.44 5.87 -5.91
C ASP A 96 -16.29 6.84 -7.09
N LEU A 97 -15.06 7.18 -7.48
CA LEU A 97 -14.81 8.01 -8.67
C LEU A 97 -15.37 7.39 -9.95
N ARG A 98 -15.28 6.07 -10.09
CA ARG A 98 -15.88 5.34 -11.21
C ARG A 98 -17.41 5.40 -11.19
N ILE A 99 -18.01 5.30 -10.01
CA ILE A 99 -19.46 5.47 -9.85
C ILE A 99 -19.90 6.89 -10.26
N ARG A 100 -19.16 7.91 -9.81
CA ARG A 100 -19.41 9.32 -10.19
C ARG A 100 -19.27 9.51 -11.70
N ALA A 101 -18.21 8.96 -12.32
CA ALA A 101 -18.01 9.01 -13.77
C ALA A 101 -19.21 8.38 -14.52
N LYS A 102 -19.65 7.19 -14.11
CA LYS A 102 -20.81 6.51 -14.73
C LYS A 102 -22.09 7.30 -14.59
N LYS A 103 -22.36 7.88 -13.41
CA LYS A 103 -23.52 8.76 -13.19
C LYS A 103 -23.47 10.03 -14.05
N ALA A 104 -22.28 10.52 -14.35
CA ALA A 104 -22.07 11.69 -15.23
C ALA A 104 -22.09 11.34 -16.73
N GLY A 105 -22.31 10.07 -17.10
CA GLY A 105 -22.32 9.61 -18.49
C GLY A 105 -20.92 9.45 -19.10
N VAL A 106 -19.88 9.31 -18.27
CA VAL A 106 -18.50 9.08 -18.71
C VAL A 106 -18.17 7.61 -18.59
N GLU A 107 -17.75 6.98 -19.70
CA GLU A 107 -17.22 5.60 -19.66
C GLU A 107 -15.85 5.58 -18.99
N SER A 108 -15.62 4.58 -18.15
CA SER A 108 -14.34 4.44 -17.42
C SER A 108 -13.77 3.04 -17.50
N TYR A 109 -12.45 2.97 -17.68
CA TYR A 109 -11.69 1.72 -17.78
C TYR A 109 -10.62 1.67 -16.70
N VAL A 110 -10.26 0.46 -16.29
CA VAL A 110 -9.18 0.20 -15.32
C VAL A 110 -8.06 -0.54 -16.01
N VAL A 111 -6.85 -0.05 -15.82
CA VAL A 111 -5.61 -0.73 -16.22
C VAL A 111 -4.84 -1.07 -14.96
N HIS A 112 -4.91 -2.34 -14.59
CA HIS A 112 -4.23 -2.86 -13.41
C HIS A 112 -2.71 -2.77 -13.53
N ALA A 113 -2.04 -2.69 -12.39
CA ALA A 113 -0.59 -2.74 -12.26
C ALA A 113 -0.19 -3.54 -11.00
N PRO A 114 1.11 -3.87 -10.82
CA PRO A 114 1.55 -4.48 -9.59
C PRO A 114 1.18 -3.64 -8.36
N SER A 115 0.73 -4.32 -7.31
CA SER A 115 0.38 -3.67 -6.03
C SER A 115 0.98 -4.43 -4.87
N ILE A 116 0.95 -3.81 -3.68
CA ILE A 116 1.44 -4.47 -2.47
C ILE A 116 0.70 -5.77 -2.17
N TYR A 117 -0.57 -5.94 -2.59
CA TYR A 117 -1.31 -7.19 -2.43
C TYR A 117 -0.71 -8.36 -3.22
N SER A 118 -0.08 -8.11 -4.35
CA SER A 118 0.68 -9.14 -5.08
C SER A 118 2.13 -9.20 -4.63
N ALA A 119 2.75 -8.04 -4.35
CA ALA A 119 4.16 -7.95 -4.00
C ALA A 119 4.48 -8.52 -2.62
N VAL A 120 3.52 -8.53 -1.69
CA VAL A 120 3.69 -9.12 -0.37
C VAL A 120 4.07 -10.61 -0.43
N ALA A 121 3.80 -11.29 -1.55
CA ALA A 121 4.22 -12.67 -1.76
C ALA A 121 5.75 -12.89 -1.69
N ILE A 122 6.56 -11.84 -1.89
CA ILE A 122 8.03 -11.90 -1.70
C ILE A 122 8.43 -12.25 -0.26
N THR A 123 7.52 -12.11 0.69
CA THR A 123 7.75 -12.51 2.08
C THR A 123 7.76 -14.02 2.28
N GLY A 124 7.35 -14.80 1.28
CA GLY A 124 7.15 -16.26 1.40
C GLY A 124 5.86 -16.64 2.09
N LEU A 125 5.15 -15.70 2.69
CA LEU A 125 3.85 -15.96 3.30
C LEU A 125 2.80 -16.24 2.22
N HIS A 126 2.03 -17.28 2.41
CA HIS A 126 1.06 -17.75 1.42
C HIS A 126 -0.11 -16.77 1.27
N ILE A 127 -0.31 -16.22 0.09
CA ILE A 127 -1.32 -15.19 -0.21
C ILE A 127 -2.73 -15.60 0.24
N TYR A 128 -3.12 -16.86 0.05
CA TYR A 128 -4.44 -17.36 0.44
C TYR A 128 -4.63 -17.52 1.96
N LYS A 129 -3.57 -17.31 2.76
CA LYS A 129 -3.64 -17.26 4.23
C LYS A 129 -3.76 -15.84 4.79
N PHE A 130 -3.74 -14.81 3.95
CA PHE A 130 -4.01 -13.46 4.40
C PHE A 130 -5.51 -13.27 4.68
N GLY A 131 -5.79 -12.74 5.86
CA GLY A 131 -7.14 -12.34 6.26
C GLY A 131 -7.44 -10.89 5.89
N LYS A 132 -8.27 -10.26 6.70
CA LYS A 132 -8.64 -8.86 6.55
C LYS A 132 -7.42 -7.95 6.73
N SER A 133 -7.22 -7.01 5.83
CA SER A 133 -6.18 -5.98 5.98
C SER A 133 -6.70 -4.79 6.80
N ALA A 134 -5.78 -4.04 7.38
CA ALA A 134 -6.09 -2.80 8.08
C ALA A 134 -5.02 -1.74 7.84
N THR A 135 -5.35 -0.49 8.15
CA THR A 135 -4.37 0.60 8.15
C THR A 135 -4.05 1.00 9.58
N VAL A 136 -2.78 1.05 9.94
CA VAL A 136 -2.31 1.68 11.16
C VAL A 136 -2.29 3.17 10.90
N ALA A 137 -3.21 3.92 11.50
CA ALA A 137 -3.33 5.36 11.32
C ALA A 137 -2.61 6.11 12.45
N TYR A 138 -2.07 7.30 12.10
CA TYR A 138 -1.49 8.18 13.11
C TYR A 138 -2.53 8.62 14.13
N PRO A 139 -2.22 8.55 15.43
CA PRO A 139 -3.06 9.15 16.45
C PRO A 139 -3.20 10.65 16.23
N GLU A 140 -4.39 11.18 16.48
CA GLU A 140 -4.69 12.61 16.48
C GLU A 140 -5.06 13.10 17.87
N LYS A 141 -5.08 14.43 18.06
CA LYS A 141 -5.18 15.06 19.41
C LYS A 141 -6.27 14.47 20.31
N ASN A 142 -7.40 14.06 19.73
CA ASN A 142 -8.56 13.53 20.47
C ASN A 142 -9.00 12.15 19.96
N TRP A 143 -8.18 11.48 19.17
CA TRP A 143 -8.53 10.21 18.55
C TRP A 143 -7.32 9.29 18.47
N PHE A 144 -7.42 8.14 19.12
CA PHE A 144 -6.42 7.08 19.05
C PHE A 144 -7.06 5.86 18.40
N PRO A 145 -6.76 5.58 17.12
CA PRO A 145 -7.37 4.47 16.39
C PRO A 145 -6.90 3.12 16.94
N THR A 146 -7.82 2.19 17.13
CA THR A 146 -7.53 0.85 17.63
C THR A 146 -8.07 -0.28 16.76
N SER A 147 -8.77 0.05 15.68
CA SER A 147 -9.44 -0.94 14.82
C SER A 147 -8.48 -1.94 14.16
N HIS A 148 -7.26 -1.50 13.83
CA HIS A 148 -6.22 -2.36 13.27
C HIS A 148 -5.81 -3.48 14.24
N TYR A 149 -5.79 -3.20 15.53
CA TYR A 149 -5.53 -4.20 16.57
C TYR A 149 -6.64 -5.28 16.62
N ASP A 150 -7.90 -4.86 16.50
CA ASP A 150 -9.01 -5.81 16.48
C ASP A 150 -8.97 -6.71 15.24
N VAL A 151 -8.54 -6.15 14.10
CA VAL A 151 -8.32 -6.94 12.86
C VAL A 151 -7.21 -7.96 13.04
N ILE A 152 -6.09 -7.61 13.69
CA ILE A 152 -5.01 -8.56 13.99
C ILE A 152 -5.56 -9.70 14.84
N ARG A 153 -6.30 -9.39 15.92
CA ARG A 153 -6.92 -10.40 16.80
C ARG A 153 -7.81 -11.34 16.01
N GLU A 154 -8.78 -10.80 15.24
CA GLU A 154 -9.73 -11.60 14.45
C GLU A 154 -9.03 -12.54 13.46
N ASN A 155 -7.95 -12.07 12.82
CA ASN A 155 -7.17 -12.88 11.90
C ASN A 155 -6.38 -13.98 12.63
N ARG A 156 -5.72 -13.64 13.76
CA ARG A 156 -4.95 -14.62 14.56
C ARG A 156 -5.82 -15.74 15.09
N GLU A 157 -7.04 -15.43 15.55
CA GLU A 157 -8.02 -16.43 15.98
C GLU A 157 -8.37 -17.44 14.88
N ARG A 158 -8.18 -17.04 13.60
CA ARG A 158 -8.41 -17.89 12.41
C ARG A 158 -7.12 -18.42 11.77
N ASN A 159 -5.97 -18.23 12.41
CA ASN A 159 -4.65 -18.57 11.87
C ASN A 159 -4.31 -17.87 10.54
N LEU A 160 -4.82 -16.65 10.33
CA LEU A 160 -4.58 -15.85 9.13
C LEU A 160 -3.55 -14.76 9.38
N HIS A 161 -2.76 -14.45 8.35
CA HIS A 161 -1.83 -13.33 8.36
C HIS A 161 -2.58 -12.00 8.22
N THR A 162 -2.04 -10.95 8.81
CA THR A 162 -2.60 -9.60 8.70
C THR A 162 -1.62 -8.69 7.96
N LEU A 163 -2.03 -8.19 6.78
CA LEU A 163 -1.32 -7.12 6.09
C LEU A 163 -1.79 -5.78 6.67
N LEU A 164 -0.85 -5.01 7.18
CA LEU A 164 -1.05 -3.68 7.72
C LEU A 164 -0.47 -2.64 6.77
N PHE A 165 -1.34 -1.81 6.21
CA PHE A 165 -0.93 -0.57 5.56
C PHE A 165 -0.50 0.44 6.62
N LEU A 166 0.46 1.27 6.28
CA LEU A 166 0.98 2.32 7.16
C LEU A 166 0.53 3.68 6.64
N ASP A 167 0.09 4.54 7.55
CA ASP A 167 -0.54 5.82 7.21
C ASP A 167 0.37 6.75 6.41
N ILE A 168 -0.22 7.46 5.47
CA ILE A 168 0.44 8.42 4.60
C ILE A 168 -0.26 9.77 4.72
N LYS A 169 0.48 10.78 5.18
CA LYS A 169 0.09 12.19 5.16
C LYS A 169 1.00 12.93 4.17
N ALA A 170 0.76 12.67 2.88
CA ALA A 170 1.62 13.15 1.80
C ALA A 170 1.68 14.69 1.72
N ASP A 171 0.63 15.39 2.12
CA ASP A 171 0.55 16.85 2.26
C ASP A 171 1.53 17.40 3.31
N GLN A 172 1.89 16.57 4.30
CA GLN A 172 2.84 16.88 5.36
C GLN A 172 4.22 16.25 5.11
N GLY A 173 4.42 15.55 3.99
CA GLY A 173 5.63 14.78 3.71
C GLY A 173 5.88 13.65 4.71
N ARG A 174 4.84 13.16 5.37
CA ARG A 174 4.93 12.17 6.44
C ARG A 174 4.43 10.81 5.98
N TYR A 175 5.32 9.83 6.04
CA TYR A 175 5.08 8.44 5.68
C TYR A 175 5.44 7.56 6.88
N MET A 176 4.47 6.83 7.42
CA MET A 176 4.68 6.02 8.61
C MET A 176 5.72 4.92 8.35
N THR A 177 6.66 4.78 9.28
CA THR A 177 7.63 3.68 9.29
C THR A 177 7.05 2.45 9.99
N ALA A 178 7.65 1.28 9.76
CA ALA A 178 7.27 0.07 10.49
C ALA A 178 7.52 0.21 12.00
N ASN A 179 8.57 0.96 12.39
CA ASN A 179 8.88 1.26 13.79
C ASN A 179 7.74 2.04 14.45
N GLU A 180 7.31 3.16 13.85
CA GLU A 180 6.17 3.95 14.34
C GLU A 180 4.89 3.10 14.46
N ALA A 181 4.66 2.22 13.47
CA ALA A 181 3.50 1.32 13.51
C ALA A 181 3.57 0.32 14.67
N MET A 182 4.74 -0.28 14.92
CA MET A 182 4.97 -1.17 16.04
C MET A 182 4.77 -0.45 17.38
N GLU A 183 5.28 0.78 17.52
CA GLU A 183 5.06 1.62 18.73
C GLU A 183 3.57 1.89 18.96
N ILE A 184 2.83 2.26 17.91
CA ILE A 184 1.38 2.51 17.99
C ILE A 184 0.66 1.24 18.44
N LEU A 185 0.98 0.09 17.87
CA LEU A 185 0.37 -1.19 18.20
C LEU A 185 0.66 -1.63 19.63
N LEU A 186 1.90 -1.45 20.12
CA LEU A 186 2.24 -1.72 21.52
C LEU A 186 1.46 -0.81 22.48
N ARG A 187 1.28 0.47 22.14
CA ARG A 187 0.44 1.37 22.94
C ARG A 187 -1.02 0.96 22.95
N VAL A 188 -1.55 0.43 21.84
CA VAL A 188 -2.91 -0.16 21.82
C VAL A 188 -2.97 -1.39 22.72
N GLU A 189 -1.93 -2.23 22.72
CA GLU A 189 -1.84 -3.39 23.63
C GLU A 189 -1.87 -2.96 25.09
N GLU A 190 -1.12 -1.93 25.48
CA GLU A 190 -1.15 -1.38 26.85
C GLU A 190 -2.55 -0.92 27.27
N MET A 191 -3.32 -0.37 26.33
CA MET A 191 -4.71 0.09 26.55
C MET A 191 -5.70 -1.08 26.67
N LYS A 192 -5.59 -2.07 25.76
CA LYS A 192 -6.55 -3.18 25.63
C LYS A 192 -6.18 -4.41 26.44
N LYS A 193 -4.89 -4.65 26.68
CA LYS A 193 -4.34 -5.78 27.43
C LYS A 193 -4.85 -7.14 26.95
N GLY A 194 -4.92 -7.28 25.61
CA GLY A 194 -5.47 -8.48 24.97
C GLY A 194 -4.45 -9.56 24.63
N GLY A 195 -3.15 -9.28 24.80
CA GLY A 195 -2.07 -10.22 24.42
C GLY A 195 -1.98 -10.44 22.90
N VAL A 196 -2.43 -9.48 22.09
CA VAL A 196 -2.49 -9.63 20.63
C VAL A 196 -1.22 -9.14 19.96
N PHE A 197 -0.63 -8.06 20.47
CA PHE A 197 0.57 -7.48 19.90
C PHE A 197 1.53 -7.07 21.02
N THR A 198 2.51 -7.92 21.29
CA THR A 198 3.47 -7.79 22.40
C THR A 198 4.90 -7.75 21.85
N PRO A 199 5.92 -7.45 22.66
CA PRO A 199 7.32 -7.54 22.22
C PRO A 199 7.72 -8.92 21.65
N GLU A 200 7.05 -9.99 22.02
CA GLU A 200 7.26 -11.37 21.57
C GLU A 200 6.46 -11.70 20.30
N THR A 201 5.66 -10.77 19.79
CA THR A 201 4.91 -10.98 18.55
C THR A 201 5.86 -11.03 17.36
N LEU A 202 5.81 -12.12 16.57
CA LEU A 202 6.50 -12.20 15.29
C LEU A 202 5.89 -11.23 14.29
N VAL A 203 6.72 -10.46 13.61
CA VAL A 203 6.33 -9.55 12.54
C VAL A 203 7.24 -9.67 11.34
N VAL A 204 6.74 -9.28 10.18
CA VAL A 204 7.51 -9.17 8.94
C VAL A 204 7.38 -7.74 8.42
N VAL A 205 8.52 -7.11 8.15
CA VAL A 205 8.61 -5.78 7.54
C VAL A 205 9.06 -5.93 6.09
N LEU A 206 8.32 -5.34 5.18
CA LEU A 206 8.72 -5.19 3.78
C LEU A 206 8.79 -3.71 3.45
N ALA A 207 9.98 -3.23 3.07
CA ALA A 207 10.19 -1.86 2.65
C ALA A 207 10.60 -1.79 1.18
N ARG A 208 10.15 -0.76 0.47
CA ARG A 208 10.47 -0.51 -0.95
C ARG A 208 10.16 -1.70 -1.85
N ALA A 209 8.98 -2.31 -1.64
CA ALA A 209 8.49 -3.38 -2.51
C ALA A 209 8.52 -2.92 -3.99
N GLY A 210 8.95 -3.81 -4.89
CA GLY A 210 9.14 -3.50 -6.31
C GLY A 210 10.54 -3.01 -6.68
N SER A 211 11.36 -2.54 -5.72
CA SER A 211 12.78 -2.25 -5.99
C SER A 211 13.58 -3.54 -6.24
N LEU A 212 14.74 -3.40 -6.88
CA LEU A 212 15.66 -4.53 -7.03
C LEU A 212 16.25 -5.02 -5.71
N ASN A 213 16.28 -4.15 -4.69
CA ASN A 213 16.80 -4.45 -3.35
C ASN A 213 15.80 -4.01 -2.28
N PRO A 214 14.63 -4.67 -2.15
CA PRO A 214 13.70 -4.39 -1.08
C PRO A 214 14.30 -4.83 0.25
N THR A 215 13.95 -4.16 1.33
CA THR A 215 14.26 -4.66 2.67
C THR A 215 13.15 -5.63 3.08
N LEU A 216 13.55 -6.86 3.39
CA LEU A 216 12.68 -7.89 3.96
C LEU A 216 13.29 -8.34 5.28
N ARG A 217 12.56 -8.13 6.40
CA ARG A 217 13.02 -8.49 7.74
C ARG A 217 11.87 -9.13 8.52
N ALA A 218 12.18 -10.23 9.19
CA ALA A 218 11.26 -10.91 10.10
C ALA A 218 11.93 -11.13 11.45
N GLY A 219 11.18 -11.00 12.53
CA GLY A 219 11.67 -11.17 13.90
C GLY A 219 10.62 -10.72 14.90
N TYR A 220 10.96 -10.77 16.16
CA TYR A 220 10.07 -10.31 17.22
C TYR A 220 10.05 -8.77 17.33
N VAL A 221 8.90 -8.22 17.67
CA VAL A 221 8.71 -6.76 17.79
C VAL A 221 9.77 -6.13 18.68
N GLY A 222 10.08 -6.75 19.82
CA GLY A 222 11.08 -6.22 20.77
C GLY A 222 12.48 -6.06 20.19
N GLU A 223 12.83 -6.86 19.19
CA GLU A 223 14.10 -6.80 18.48
C GLU A 223 14.05 -5.81 17.32
N LEU A 224 12.99 -5.90 16.50
CA LEU A 224 12.88 -5.12 15.27
C LEU A 224 12.47 -3.67 15.46
N ILE A 225 11.88 -3.31 16.60
CA ILE A 225 11.31 -1.96 16.82
C ILE A 225 12.34 -0.83 16.68
N ASN A 226 13.62 -1.10 16.90
CA ASN A 226 14.71 -0.12 16.77
C ASN A 226 15.60 -0.38 15.54
N GLU A 227 15.23 -1.31 14.66
CA GLU A 227 16.01 -1.63 13.46
C GLU A 227 15.77 -0.57 12.35
N ASP A 228 16.78 -0.27 11.55
CA ASP A 228 16.64 0.58 10.37
C ASP A 228 16.22 -0.24 9.15
N PHE A 229 15.01 -0.02 8.67
CA PHE A 229 14.47 -0.67 7.46
C PHE A 229 14.73 0.15 6.18
N GLY A 230 15.40 1.28 6.29
CA GLY A 230 15.67 2.20 5.18
C GLY A 230 14.47 3.08 4.81
N GLY A 231 14.47 3.62 3.60
CA GLY A 231 13.43 4.53 3.13
C GLY A 231 12.07 3.88 2.90
N GLN A 232 11.01 4.70 3.00
CA GLN A 232 9.63 4.29 2.73
C GLN A 232 9.38 4.04 1.22
N PRO A 233 8.24 3.43 0.85
CA PRO A 233 7.15 2.97 1.71
C PRO A 233 7.46 1.66 2.43
N HIS A 234 6.88 1.51 3.62
CA HIS A 234 6.91 0.26 4.39
C HIS A 234 5.52 -0.35 4.49
N VAL A 235 5.44 -1.67 4.66
CA VAL A 235 4.29 -2.38 5.19
C VAL A 235 4.72 -3.28 6.34
N LEU A 236 3.81 -3.55 7.25
CA LEU A 236 3.99 -4.45 8.37
C LEU A 236 3.04 -5.64 8.22
N ILE A 237 3.53 -6.85 8.40
CA ILE A 237 2.70 -8.05 8.41
C ILE A 237 2.80 -8.68 9.79
N VAL A 238 1.65 -9.05 10.35
CA VAL A 238 1.57 -9.90 11.53
C VAL A 238 1.15 -11.29 11.07
N PRO A 239 2.05 -12.27 11.08
CA PRO A 239 1.72 -13.63 10.71
C PRO A 239 0.69 -14.26 11.67
N GLY A 240 -0.23 -15.06 11.12
CA GLY A 240 -0.93 -16.07 11.88
C GLY A 240 -0.05 -17.30 12.03
N ARG A 241 -0.64 -18.48 12.36
CA ARG A 241 0.14 -19.73 12.43
C ARG A 241 0.85 -19.97 11.10
N LEU A 242 2.16 -20.15 11.15
CA LEU A 242 3.00 -20.42 9.97
C LEU A 242 2.81 -21.86 9.47
N HIS A 243 3.01 -22.07 8.19
CA HIS A 243 3.31 -23.35 7.59
C HIS A 243 4.82 -23.54 7.58
N ILE A 244 5.31 -24.79 7.62
CA ILE A 244 6.75 -25.07 7.66
C ILE A 244 7.55 -24.34 6.56
N VAL A 245 7.03 -24.30 5.33
CA VAL A 245 7.68 -23.60 4.20
C VAL A 245 7.69 -22.08 4.40
N GLU A 246 6.67 -21.50 5.03
CA GLU A 246 6.64 -20.07 5.37
C GLU A 246 7.72 -19.75 6.42
N ALA A 247 7.83 -20.58 7.47
CA ALA A 247 8.84 -20.42 8.50
C ALA A 247 10.25 -20.56 7.94
N GLU A 248 10.52 -21.60 7.15
CA GLU A 248 11.80 -21.79 6.46
C GLU A 248 12.16 -20.58 5.60
N TYR A 249 11.19 -20.06 4.83
CA TYR A 249 11.43 -18.90 3.98
C TYR A 249 11.77 -17.64 4.80
N LEU A 250 11.06 -17.40 5.91
CA LEU A 250 11.33 -16.26 6.78
C LEU A 250 12.72 -16.36 7.43
N VAL A 251 13.16 -17.55 7.82
CA VAL A 251 14.51 -17.77 8.36
C VAL A 251 15.57 -17.50 7.30
N GLU A 252 15.43 -18.08 6.12
CA GLU A 252 16.47 -18.02 5.07
C GLU A 252 16.55 -16.64 4.38
N PHE A 253 15.42 -15.97 4.16
CA PHE A 253 15.36 -14.75 3.36
C PHE A 253 15.05 -13.46 4.14
N ALA A 254 14.47 -13.59 5.33
CA ALA A 254 14.06 -12.43 6.13
C ALA A 254 14.81 -12.31 7.45
N GLY A 255 15.69 -13.27 7.77
CA GLY A 255 16.48 -13.28 9.01
C GLY A 255 15.66 -13.51 10.27
N ALA A 256 14.54 -14.22 10.17
CA ALA A 256 13.76 -14.63 11.32
C ALA A 256 14.56 -15.57 12.24
N PRO A 257 14.30 -15.57 13.56
CA PRO A 257 14.96 -16.50 14.48
C PRO A 257 14.58 -17.95 14.16
N GLY A 258 15.57 -18.86 14.25
CA GLY A 258 15.38 -20.28 13.89
C GLY A 258 14.34 -21.01 14.74
N GLU A 259 14.06 -20.52 15.93
CA GLU A 259 13.07 -21.11 16.86
C GLU A 259 11.64 -21.10 16.30
N ILE A 260 11.31 -20.22 15.34
CA ILE A 260 9.99 -20.24 14.68
C ILE A 260 9.72 -21.55 13.92
N LEU A 261 10.76 -22.33 13.59
CA LEU A 261 10.63 -23.65 12.97
C LEU A 261 10.08 -24.71 13.92
N GLU A 262 10.19 -24.50 15.24
CA GLU A 262 9.69 -25.43 16.26
C GLU A 262 8.20 -25.19 16.59
N GLU A 263 7.66 -24.06 16.14
CA GLU A 263 6.27 -23.63 16.44
C GLU A 263 5.25 -24.00 15.34
N VAL A 264 5.67 -24.67 14.25
CA VAL A 264 4.84 -24.96 13.06
C VAL A 264 4.19 -26.34 13.09
#